data_441aa1c46e2b03466d6f4a6a7deffa60
#
_entry.id   441aa1c46e2b03466d6f4a6a7deffa60
#
_cell.length_a   1.000
_cell.length_b   1.000
_cell.length_c   1.000
_cell.angle_alpha   90.00
_cell.angle_beta   90.00
_cell.angle_gamma   90.00
#
_symmetry.space_group_name_H-M   'P 1'
#
loop_
_entity.id
_entity.type
_entity.pdbx_description
1 polymer ?
#
loop_
_entity_poly.entity_id
_entity_poly.type
_entity_poly.pdbx_seq_one_letter_code
_entity_poly.pdbx_strand_id
1 'polypeptide(L)'
;MAYDKFNILTSSAVPLPIENVDTDQIIPARFLKATKREGFGDNLFRDWRYNGDDTPKTDFVLNNPTYSGKILVGGKNFGSGSSREHAAWAVYDYGFRAVVSSFFADIFKGNCLNIGVLPVQVSPEFSDKIFAAIEADPKTELEINLPEQTITLLATGEKESFDINGYKKNNMINGFDDIDYLQNIKEEIVSFADKLPY
;
A
#
# COMPACT_ATOMS: atom_id res chain seq x y z
N MET A 1 10.60 3.50 13.74
CA MET A 1 9.49 2.73 14.35
C MET A 1 9.32 1.44 13.57
N ALA A 2 9.44 0.30 14.21
CA ALA A 2 9.21 -0.99 13.57
C ALA A 2 7.74 -1.09 13.10
N TYR A 3 7.53 -1.61 11.92
CA TYR A 3 6.21 -1.91 11.37
C TYR A 3 5.86 -3.38 11.63
N ASP A 4 4.60 -3.74 11.43
CA ASP A 4 4.21 -5.14 11.42
C ASP A 4 4.99 -5.89 10.33
N LYS A 5 5.51 -7.07 10.67
CA LYS A 5 6.18 -7.94 9.69
C LYS A 5 5.20 -8.33 8.60
N PHE A 6 5.63 -8.19 7.35
CA PHE A 6 4.85 -8.60 6.20
C PHE A 6 5.46 -9.87 5.58
N ASN A 7 4.77 -10.98 5.67
CA ASN A 7 5.18 -12.23 5.03
C ASN A 7 4.12 -12.67 4.01
N ILE A 8 3.00 -13.19 4.48
CA ILE A 8 1.87 -13.59 3.65
C ILE A 8 0.64 -12.83 4.15
N LEU A 9 -0.06 -12.21 3.23
CA LEU A 9 -1.32 -11.52 3.49
C LEU A 9 -2.42 -12.17 2.64
N THR A 10 -3.37 -12.82 3.29
CA THR A 10 -4.62 -13.26 2.68
C THR A 10 -5.75 -12.36 3.18
N SER A 11 -6.46 -11.72 2.27
CA SER A 11 -7.54 -10.80 2.62
C SER A 11 -8.47 -10.59 1.44
N SER A 12 -9.73 -10.29 1.73
CA SER A 12 -10.61 -9.68 0.75
C SER A 12 -10.05 -8.33 0.27
N ALA A 13 -10.46 -7.93 -0.92
CA ALA A 13 -9.95 -6.76 -1.60
C ALA A 13 -11.04 -5.69 -1.77
N VAL A 14 -10.65 -4.43 -1.63
CA VAL A 14 -11.53 -3.26 -1.83
C VAL A 14 -11.24 -2.66 -3.21
N PRO A 15 -12.19 -2.65 -4.15
CA PRO A 15 -11.95 -2.17 -5.50
C PRO A 15 -12.08 -0.65 -5.57
N LEU A 16 -11.13 0.00 -6.22
CA LEU A 16 -11.16 1.42 -6.59
C LEU A 16 -10.73 1.55 -8.06
N PRO A 17 -11.60 1.21 -9.04
CA PRO A 17 -11.27 1.14 -10.46
C PRO A 17 -11.14 2.53 -11.10
N ILE A 18 -10.48 3.46 -10.40
CA ILE A 18 -10.24 4.83 -10.84
C ILE A 18 -8.77 4.94 -11.23
N GLU A 19 -8.52 5.35 -12.47
CA GLU A 19 -7.18 5.61 -12.96
C GLU A 19 -6.68 7.01 -12.54
N ASN A 20 -5.35 7.16 -12.53
CA ASN A 20 -4.68 8.44 -12.25
C ASN A 20 -5.08 9.03 -10.89
N VAL A 21 -5.34 8.19 -9.91
CA VAL A 21 -5.59 8.65 -8.55
C VAL A 21 -4.37 9.38 -8.03
N ASP A 22 -4.50 10.68 -7.78
CA ASP A 22 -3.42 11.50 -7.30
C ASP A 22 -3.35 11.59 -5.77
N THR A 23 -2.24 12.08 -5.26
CA THR A 23 -2.01 12.18 -3.82
C THR A 23 -2.90 13.22 -3.14
N ASP A 24 -3.47 14.22 -3.86
CA ASP A 24 -4.47 15.15 -3.31
C ASP A 24 -5.83 14.47 -3.12
N GLN A 25 -6.16 13.53 -3.98
CA GLN A 25 -7.36 12.71 -3.86
C GLN A 25 -7.22 11.69 -2.72
N ILE A 26 -6.03 11.09 -2.58
CA ILE A 26 -5.73 10.15 -1.48
C ILE A 26 -5.79 10.88 -0.14
N ILE A 27 -5.14 12.06 -0.04
CA ILE A 27 -5.11 12.90 1.15
C ILE A 27 -5.15 14.38 0.79
N PRO A 28 -6.27 15.10 1.03
CA PRO A 28 -6.37 16.51 0.69
C PRO A 28 -5.33 17.38 1.39
N ALA A 29 -4.80 18.37 0.66
CA ALA A 29 -3.69 19.23 1.11
C ALA A 29 -3.89 19.89 2.48
N ARG A 30 -5.15 20.15 2.88
CA ARG A 30 -5.48 20.75 4.19
C ARG A 30 -5.04 19.89 5.39
N PHE A 31 -4.81 18.59 5.20
CA PHE A 31 -4.36 17.66 6.25
C PHE A 31 -2.84 17.52 6.35
N LEU A 32 -2.06 18.11 5.42
CA LEU A 32 -0.60 17.97 5.39
C LEU A 32 0.13 18.69 6.53
N LYS A 33 -0.56 19.51 7.32
CA LYS A 33 0.01 20.16 8.51
C LYS A 33 0.05 19.24 9.73
N ALA A 34 -0.55 18.05 9.65
CA ALA A 34 -0.55 17.09 10.74
C ALA A 34 0.86 16.54 10.97
N THR A 35 1.29 16.54 12.23
CA THR A 35 2.58 15.98 12.67
C THR A 35 2.43 14.62 13.37
N LYS A 36 1.18 14.19 13.63
CA LYS A 36 0.84 12.92 14.26
C LYS A 36 0.11 12.03 13.25
N ARG A 37 0.40 10.73 13.31
CA ARG A 37 -0.18 9.72 12.41
C ARG A 37 -1.51 9.14 12.94
N GLU A 38 -1.73 9.16 14.26
CA GLU A 38 -2.91 8.59 14.90
C GLU A 38 -4.20 9.25 14.37
N GLY A 39 -5.17 8.44 13.95
CA GLY A 39 -6.43 8.89 13.37
C GLY A 39 -6.32 9.47 11.95
N PHE A 40 -5.14 9.34 11.31
CA PHE A 40 -4.92 9.91 10.00
C PHE A 40 -5.68 9.17 8.89
N GLY A 41 -5.98 7.90 9.10
CA GLY A 41 -6.77 7.05 8.20
C GLY A 41 -8.19 7.57 7.95
N ASP A 42 -8.77 8.31 8.89
CA ASP A 42 -10.09 8.94 8.72
C ASP A 42 -10.11 9.94 7.56
N ASN A 43 -8.95 10.46 7.19
CA ASN A 43 -8.78 11.43 6.11
C ASN A 43 -8.49 10.78 4.75
N LEU A 44 -8.33 9.45 4.70
CA LEU A 44 -8.14 8.72 3.45
C LEU A 44 -9.34 8.97 2.51
N PHE A 45 -9.06 9.46 1.30
CA PHE A 45 -10.09 9.83 0.31
C PHE A 45 -11.19 10.73 0.88
N ARG A 46 -10.84 11.66 1.78
CA ARG A 46 -11.80 12.46 2.54
C ARG A 46 -12.87 13.11 1.69
N ASP A 47 -12.49 13.74 0.58
CA ASP A 47 -13.42 14.49 -0.29
C ASP A 47 -14.30 13.57 -1.15
N TRP A 48 -13.89 12.31 -1.30
CA TRP A 48 -14.67 11.27 -1.97
C TRP A 48 -15.58 10.53 -0.99
N ARG A 49 -15.15 10.36 0.25
CA ARG A 49 -15.87 9.63 1.29
C ARG A 49 -16.96 10.44 1.97
N TYR A 50 -16.83 11.76 2.03
CA TYR A 50 -17.71 12.60 2.82
C TYR A 50 -18.23 13.79 2.01
N ASN A 51 -19.42 14.26 2.39
CA ASN A 51 -19.99 15.53 1.95
C ASN A 51 -19.35 16.71 2.70
N GLY A 52 -19.66 17.94 2.30
CA GLY A 52 -19.13 19.14 2.96
C GLY A 52 -19.60 19.35 4.41
N ASP A 53 -20.63 18.64 4.84
CA ASP A 53 -21.15 18.59 6.21
C ASP A 53 -20.66 17.37 7.00
N ASP A 54 -19.63 16.71 6.51
CA ASP A 54 -19.03 15.51 7.09
C ASP A 54 -19.94 14.26 7.12
N THR A 55 -21.08 14.29 6.44
CA THR A 55 -21.91 13.09 6.27
C THR A 55 -21.27 12.12 5.27
N PRO A 56 -21.22 10.80 5.57
CA PRO A 56 -20.60 9.83 4.67
C PRO A 56 -21.41 9.66 3.37
N LYS A 57 -20.71 9.59 2.24
CA LYS A 57 -21.26 9.21 0.94
C LYS A 57 -21.36 7.69 0.87
N THR A 58 -22.56 7.15 0.93
CA THR A 58 -22.80 5.69 0.99
C THR A 58 -22.49 4.95 -0.30
N ASP A 59 -22.41 5.67 -1.42
CA ASP A 59 -22.07 5.17 -2.74
C ASP A 59 -20.55 4.99 -2.96
N PHE A 60 -19.72 5.61 -2.10
CA PHE A 60 -18.27 5.43 -2.21
C PHE A 60 -17.84 4.10 -1.59
N VAL A 61 -16.99 3.38 -2.30
CA VAL A 61 -16.60 1.98 -2.00
C VAL A 61 -16.08 1.79 -0.58
N LEU A 62 -15.30 2.72 -0.02
CA LEU A 62 -14.76 2.62 1.34
C LEU A 62 -15.80 2.88 2.45
N ASN A 63 -16.96 3.42 2.10
CA ASN A 63 -18.08 3.61 3.02
C ASN A 63 -19.15 2.52 2.84
N ASN A 64 -19.02 1.67 1.82
CA ASN A 64 -19.94 0.58 1.55
C ASN A 64 -19.54 -0.66 2.38
N PRO A 65 -20.38 -1.11 3.32
CA PRO A 65 -20.06 -2.25 4.18
C PRO A 65 -19.94 -3.60 3.45
N THR A 66 -20.32 -3.64 2.17
CA THR A 66 -20.14 -4.82 1.32
C THR A 66 -18.67 -5.12 1.10
N TYR A 67 -17.82 -4.09 1.06
CA TYR A 67 -16.38 -4.23 0.84
C TYR A 67 -15.61 -4.05 2.15
N SER A 68 -14.73 -4.96 2.41
CA SER A 68 -13.83 -4.92 3.56
C SER A 68 -12.53 -5.62 3.23
N GLY A 69 -11.49 -5.38 4.00
CA GLY A 69 -10.22 -6.07 3.81
C GLY A 69 -9.02 -5.16 3.96
N LYS A 70 -7.84 -5.77 3.82
CA LYS A 70 -6.54 -5.09 4.00
C LYS A 70 -5.82 -4.82 2.67
N ILE A 71 -6.45 -5.12 1.54
CA ILE A 71 -5.89 -4.94 0.20
C ILE A 71 -6.77 -3.94 -0.56
N LEU A 72 -6.17 -2.82 -1.01
CA LEU A 72 -6.81 -1.87 -1.91
C LEU A 72 -6.40 -2.19 -3.35
N VAL A 73 -7.35 -2.35 -4.26
CA VAL A 73 -7.07 -2.55 -5.69
C VAL A 73 -7.40 -1.26 -6.42
N GLY A 74 -6.38 -0.53 -6.85
CA GLY A 74 -6.51 0.74 -7.55
C GLY A 74 -6.38 0.61 -9.07
N GLY A 75 -6.95 1.55 -9.81
CA GLY A 75 -6.73 1.68 -11.25
C GLY A 75 -5.28 2.06 -11.59
N LYS A 76 -4.96 2.11 -12.89
CA LYS A 76 -3.63 2.45 -13.40
C LYS A 76 -3.15 3.83 -12.93
N ASN A 77 -1.84 3.98 -12.75
CA ASN A 77 -1.16 5.22 -12.35
C ASN A 77 -1.62 5.73 -10.97
N PHE A 78 -1.64 4.81 -10.00
CA PHE A 78 -2.05 5.11 -8.62
C PHE A 78 -0.97 5.89 -7.87
N GLY A 79 -1.39 6.92 -7.12
CA GLY A 79 -0.51 7.75 -6.31
C GLY A 79 0.25 8.81 -7.12
N SER A 80 -0.27 9.22 -8.28
CA SER A 80 0.30 10.30 -9.10
C SER A 80 0.29 11.65 -8.36
N GLY A 81 0.91 12.67 -8.95
CA GLY A 81 0.94 14.03 -8.40
C GLY A 81 2.10 14.31 -7.46
N SER A 82 1.86 15.13 -6.44
CA SER A 82 2.91 15.65 -5.55
C SER A 82 3.46 14.57 -4.61
N SER A 83 4.76 14.71 -4.25
CA SER A 83 5.38 13.86 -3.22
C SER A 83 4.75 14.10 -1.85
N ARG A 84 3.90 13.18 -1.40
CA ARG A 84 3.23 13.25 -0.09
C ARG A 84 3.34 11.94 0.66
N GLU A 85 4.22 11.91 1.62
CA GLU A 85 4.33 10.77 2.54
C GLU A 85 3.01 10.53 3.29
N HIS A 86 2.28 11.61 3.59
CA HIS A 86 0.96 11.57 4.23
C HIS A 86 -0.09 10.73 3.47
N ALA A 87 0.03 10.61 2.14
CA ALA A 87 -0.87 9.75 1.36
C ALA A 87 -0.68 8.28 1.75
N ALA A 88 0.56 7.85 1.91
CA ALA A 88 0.88 6.52 2.36
C ALA A 88 0.51 6.30 3.84
N TRP A 89 0.67 7.34 4.71
CA TRP A 89 0.20 7.28 6.11
C TRP A 89 -1.31 7.03 6.18
N ALA A 90 -2.10 7.76 5.37
CA ALA A 90 -3.55 7.60 5.35
C ALA A 90 -3.97 6.18 4.94
N VAL A 91 -3.30 5.61 3.94
CA VAL A 91 -3.54 4.23 3.48
C VAL A 91 -3.24 3.22 4.59
N TYR A 92 -2.08 3.35 5.26
CA TYR A 92 -1.68 2.45 6.34
C TYR A 92 -2.60 2.58 7.56
N ASP A 93 -2.86 3.80 8.02
CA ASP A 93 -3.62 4.07 9.24
C ASP A 93 -5.12 3.71 9.07
N TYR A 94 -5.64 3.79 7.83
CA TYR A 94 -6.98 3.29 7.51
C TYR A 94 -7.10 1.75 7.67
N GLY A 95 -5.98 1.03 7.61
CA GLY A 95 -5.93 -0.41 7.79
C GLY A 95 -5.46 -1.21 6.57
N PHE A 96 -5.21 -0.56 5.43
CA PHE A 96 -4.63 -1.26 4.29
C PHE A 96 -3.17 -1.64 4.56
N ARG A 97 -2.77 -2.81 4.10
CA ARG A 97 -1.41 -3.34 4.17
C ARG A 97 -0.80 -3.56 2.80
N ALA A 98 -1.62 -3.63 1.78
CA ALA A 98 -1.18 -3.68 0.39
C ALA A 98 -2.07 -2.83 -0.50
N VAL A 99 -1.48 -2.28 -1.56
CA VAL A 99 -2.17 -1.65 -2.68
C VAL A 99 -1.76 -2.39 -3.94
N VAL A 100 -2.72 -2.82 -4.74
CA VAL A 100 -2.52 -3.50 -6.03
C VAL A 100 -2.89 -2.55 -7.15
N SER A 101 -2.05 -2.41 -8.17
CA SER A 101 -2.35 -1.60 -9.36
C SER A 101 -1.48 -2.06 -10.53
N SER A 102 -1.91 -1.80 -11.75
CA SER A 102 -1.10 -2.09 -12.93
C SER A 102 0.07 -1.11 -13.13
N PHE A 103 0.04 0.07 -12.50
CA PHE A 103 1.13 1.02 -12.50
C PHE A 103 1.03 1.96 -11.29
N PHE A 104 2.17 2.31 -10.70
CA PHE A 104 2.29 3.27 -9.60
C PHE A 104 3.19 4.46 -9.99
N ALA A 105 2.89 5.62 -9.44
CA ALA A 105 3.86 6.69 -9.40
C ALA A 105 5.02 6.34 -8.43
N ASP A 106 6.26 6.54 -8.87
CA ASP A 106 7.47 6.05 -8.17
C ASP A 106 7.59 6.57 -6.74
N ILE A 107 7.29 7.86 -6.51
CA ILE A 107 7.39 8.47 -5.18
C ILE A 107 6.38 7.85 -4.22
N PHE A 108 5.13 7.67 -4.65
CA PHE A 108 4.10 7.03 -3.83
C PHE A 108 4.48 5.58 -3.50
N LYS A 109 4.97 4.83 -4.50
CA LYS A 109 5.50 3.46 -4.34
C LYS A 109 6.58 3.41 -3.26
N GLY A 110 7.55 4.34 -3.33
CA GLY A 110 8.62 4.45 -2.33
C GLY A 110 8.11 4.79 -0.94
N ASN A 111 7.19 5.75 -0.81
CA ASN A 111 6.59 6.15 0.46
C ASN A 111 5.80 5.00 1.11
N CYS A 112 5.07 4.21 0.32
CA CYS A 112 4.36 3.03 0.82
C CYS A 112 5.31 2.02 1.46
N LEU A 113 6.41 1.69 0.78
CA LEU A 113 7.42 0.74 1.27
C LEU A 113 8.09 1.23 2.57
N ASN A 114 8.24 2.55 2.74
CA ASN A 114 8.86 3.14 3.94
C ASN A 114 7.97 3.08 5.18
N ILE A 115 6.68 2.82 5.03
CA ILE A 115 5.72 2.82 6.13
C ILE A 115 4.97 1.49 6.32
N GLY A 116 5.37 0.45 5.62
CA GLY A 116 4.82 -0.90 5.78
C GLY A 116 3.56 -1.18 4.96
N VAL A 117 3.27 -0.41 3.92
CA VAL A 117 2.28 -0.74 2.88
C VAL A 117 3.01 -1.34 1.68
N LEU A 118 2.62 -2.52 1.23
CA LEU A 118 3.22 -3.19 0.06
C LEU A 118 2.51 -2.75 -1.24
N PRO A 119 3.17 -1.99 -2.13
CA PRO A 119 2.64 -1.72 -3.46
C PRO A 119 2.95 -2.92 -4.36
N VAL A 120 1.92 -3.64 -4.81
CA VAL A 120 2.00 -4.81 -5.68
C VAL A 120 1.64 -4.38 -7.10
N GLN A 121 2.63 -4.32 -7.97
CA GLN A 121 2.41 -3.98 -9.37
C GLN A 121 2.18 -5.26 -10.16
N VAL A 122 1.06 -5.31 -10.89
CA VAL A 122 0.63 -6.46 -11.70
C VAL A 122 0.44 -6.04 -13.16
N SER A 123 0.28 -7.02 -14.06
CA SER A 123 -0.10 -6.73 -15.44
C SER A 123 -1.49 -6.09 -15.52
N PRO A 124 -1.79 -5.28 -16.54
CA PRO A 124 -3.14 -4.76 -16.77
C PRO A 124 -4.18 -5.89 -16.86
N GLU A 125 -3.83 -6.98 -17.55
CA GLU A 125 -4.70 -8.14 -17.75
C GLU A 125 -5.04 -8.86 -16.43
N PHE A 126 -4.08 -8.95 -15.51
CA PHE A 126 -4.32 -9.55 -14.19
C PHE A 126 -5.13 -8.61 -13.29
N SER A 127 -4.88 -7.29 -13.38
CA SER A 127 -5.67 -6.26 -12.72
C SER A 127 -7.16 -6.34 -13.12
N ASP A 128 -7.44 -6.46 -14.43
CA ASP A 128 -8.81 -6.57 -14.94
C ASP A 128 -9.51 -7.83 -14.42
N LYS A 129 -8.79 -8.96 -14.32
CA LYS A 129 -9.32 -10.20 -13.75
C LYS A 129 -9.65 -10.05 -12.26
N ILE A 130 -8.81 -9.34 -11.49
CA ILE A 130 -9.07 -9.06 -10.09
C ILE A 130 -10.36 -8.22 -9.95
N PHE A 131 -10.49 -7.14 -10.73
CA PHE A 131 -11.71 -6.30 -10.70
C PHE A 131 -12.96 -7.11 -11.07
N ALA A 132 -12.91 -7.90 -12.13
CA ALA A 132 -14.03 -8.75 -12.56
C ALA A 132 -14.42 -9.78 -11.47
N ALA A 133 -13.43 -10.37 -10.78
CA ALA A 133 -13.70 -11.30 -9.69
C ALA A 133 -14.35 -10.63 -8.48
N ILE A 134 -13.89 -9.41 -8.10
CA ILE A 134 -14.49 -8.64 -7.00
C ILE A 134 -15.91 -8.17 -7.34
N GLU A 135 -16.18 -7.81 -8.60
CA GLU A 135 -17.52 -7.45 -9.06
C GLU A 135 -18.48 -8.65 -8.98
N ALA A 136 -18.00 -9.85 -9.32
CA ALA A 136 -18.79 -11.08 -9.21
C ALA A 136 -19.01 -11.53 -7.76
N ASP A 137 -18.00 -11.39 -6.90
CA ASP A 137 -18.08 -11.66 -5.46
C ASP A 137 -17.25 -10.63 -4.66
N PRO A 138 -17.91 -9.70 -3.95
CA PRO A 138 -17.22 -8.72 -3.11
C PRO A 138 -16.35 -9.29 -1.99
N LYS A 139 -16.48 -10.59 -1.69
CA LYS A 139 -15.64 -11.30 -0.72
C LYS A 139 -14.43 -11.98 -1.36
N THR A 140 -14.18 -11.74 -2.64
CA THR A 140 -13.01 -12.27 -3.34
C THR A 140 -11.73 -11.96 -2.56
N GLU A 141 -10.97 -13.02 -2.25
CA GLU A 141 -9.71 -12.93 -1.53
C GLU A 141 -8.52 -12.99 -2.49
N LEU A 142 -7.52 -12.21 -2.15
CA LEU A 142 -6.19 -12.25 -2.74
C LEU A 142 -5.20 -12.77 -1.68
N GLU A 143 -4.25 -13.58 -2.09
CA GLU A 143 -3.08 -13.94 -1.30
C GLU A 143 -1.85 -13.25 -1.88
N ILE A 144 -1.16 -12.47 -1.07
CA ILE A 144 0.10 -11.83 -1.41
C ILE A 144 1.21 -12.49 -0.57
N ASN A 145 2.15 -13.17 -1.24
CA ASN A 145 3.29 -13.81 -0.64
C ASN A 145 4.55 -13.00 -0.94
N LEU A 146 5.00 -12.20 0.02
CA LEU A 146 6.17 -11.33 -0.16
C LEU A 146 7.48 -12.11 -0.29
N PRO A 147 7.77 -13.16 0.51
CA PRO A 147 8.93 -14.02 0.31
C PRO A 147 9.07 -14.56 -1.11
N GLU A 148 7.98 -15.02 -1.71
CA GLU A 148 7.94 -15.55 -3.08
C GLU A 148 7.73 -14.47 -4.14
N GLN A 149 7.34 -13.25 -3.74
CA GLN A 149 6.98 -12.13 -4.63
C GLN A 149 5.85 -12.52 -5.59
N THR A 150 4.77 -13.04 -5.04
CA THR A 150 3.63 -13.50 -5.83
C THR A 150 2.31 -13.00 -5.26
N ILE A 151 1.36 -12.76 -6.15
CA ILE A 151 -0.04 -12.49 -5.83
C ILE A 151 -0.91 -13.54 -6.51
N THR A 152 -1.86 -14.08 -5.76
CA THR A 152 -2.78 -15.13 -6.23
C THR A 152 -4.22 -14.64 -6.09
N LEU A 153 -5.01 -14.74 -7.14
CA LEU A 153 -6.46 -14.58 -7.09
C LEU A 153 -7.05 -15.93 -6.65
N LEU A 154 -7.47 -16.04 -5.40
CA LEU A 154 -7.87 -17.34 -4.81
C LEU A 154 -9.12 -17.93 -5.46
N ALA A 155 -10.00 -17.09 -6.01
CA ALA A 155 -11.22 -17.56 -6.70
C ALA A 155 -10.91 -18.42 -7.93
N THR A 156 -9.82 -18.15 -8.64
CA THR A 156 -9.43 -18.89 -9.86
C THR A 156 -8.16 -19.69 -9.71
N GLY A 157 -7.35 -19.40 -8.69
CA GLY A 157 -6.00 -19.94 -8.52
C GLY A 157 -4.96 -19.32 -9.44
N GLU A 158 -5.32 -18.33 -10.24
CA GLU A 158 -4.36 -17.61 -11.08
C GLU A 158 -3.37 -16.82 -10.24
N LYS A 159 -2.10 -16.86 -10.66
CA LYS A 159 -0.98 -16.30 -9.91
C LYS A 159 -0.10 -15.46 -10.82
N GLU A 160 0.38 -14.34 -10.32
CA GLU A 160 1.35 -13.48 -11.00
C GLU A 160 2.50 -13.13 -10.05
N SER A 161 3.69 -12.89 -10.60
CA SER A 161 4.85 -12.41 -9.83
C SER A 161 4.94 -10.89 -9.89
N PHE A 162 5.48 -10.27 -8.83
CA PHE A 162 5.74 -8.84 -8.78
C PHE A 162 7.18 -8.54 -8.34
N ASP A 163 7.67 -7.38 -8.75
CA ASP A 163 9.01 -6.92 -8.39
C ASP A 163 9.00 -6.02 -7.15
N ILE A 164 9.99 -6.24 -6.29
CA ILE A 164 10.31 -5.37 -5.16
C ILE A 164 11.83 -5.31 -4.98
N ASN A 165 12.34 -4.14 -4.62
CA ASN A 165 13.74 -3.99 -4.27
C ASN A 165 14.11 -4.89 -3.08
N GLY A 166 15.22 -5.64 -3.17
CA GLY A 166 15.63 -6.63 -2.16
C GLY A 166 15.84 -6.05 -0.76
N TYR A 167 16.35 -4.82 -0.66
CA TYR A 167 16.51 -4.11 0.61
C TYR A 167 15.13 -3.83 1.25
N LYS A 168 14.18 -3.27 0.49
CA LYS A 168 12.82 -2.98 0.98
C LYS A 168 12.04 -4.26 1.31
N LYS A 169 12.23 -5.33 0.52
CA LYS A 169 11.68 -6.66 0.84
C LYS A 169 12.17 -7.16 2.20
N ASN A 170 13.49 -7.11 2.42
CA ASN A 170 14.07 -7.53 3.69
C ASN A 170 13.53 -6.72 4.87
N ASN A 171 13.43 -5.39 4.71
CA ASN A 171 12.88 -4.51 5.74
C ASN A 171 11.42 -4.87 6.08
N MET A 172 10.57 -5.06 5.08
CA MET A 172 9.17 -5.41 5.29
C MET A 172 8.99 -6.79 5.95
N ILE A 173 9.76 -7.80 5.53
CA ILE A 173 9.72 -9.15 6.12
C ILE A 173 10.09 -9.11 7.61
N ASN A 174 11.08 -8.29 7.98
CA ASN A 174 11.57 -8.19 9.36
C ASN A 174 10.86 -7.11 10.18
N GLY A 175 10.05 -6.24 9.56
CA GLY A 175 9.40 -5.12 10.22
C GLY A 175 10.37 -3.99 10.58
N PHE A 176 11.45 -3.82 9.82
CA PHE A 176 12.48 -2.81 10.03
C PHE A 176 12.13 -1.50 9.32
N ASP A 177 12.37 -0.38 9.97
CA ASP A 177 12.60 0.88 9.30
C ASP A 177 14.08 1.00 8.85
N ASP A 178 14.44 2.10 8.19
CA ASP A 178 15.80 2.29 7.68
C ASP A 178 16.83 2.39 8.83
N ILE A 179 16.45 2.88 10.01
CA ILE A 179 17.32 2.95 11.20
C ILE A 179 17.50 1.56 11.81
N ASP A 180 16.42 0.79 11.94
CA ASP A 180 16.48 -0.59 12.45
C ASP A 180 17.40 -1.44 11.58
N TYR A 181 17.32 -1.27 10.24
CA TYR A 181 18.21 -1.96 9.31
C TYR A 181 19.69 -1.60 9.53
N LEU A 182 20.00 -0.29 9.65
CA LEU A 182 21.38 0.16 9.91
C LEU A 182 21.91 -0.37 11.25
N GLN A 183 21.07 -0.43 12.27
CA GLN A 183 21.45 -1.02 13.56
C GLN A 183 21.73 -2.52 13.43
N ASN A 184 20.98 -3.23 12.60
CA ASN A 184 21.16 -4.67 12.40
C ASN A 184 22.48 -5.01 11.67
N ILE A 185 22.99 -4.13 10.80
CA ILE A 185 24.26 -4.30 10.06
C ILE A 185 25.43 -3.50 10.67
N LYS A 186 25.28 -3.01 11.91
CA LYS A 186 26.28 -2.14 12.55
C LYS A 186 27.69 -2.74 12.56
N GLU A 187 27.82 -4.05 12.82
CA GLU A 187 29.10 -4.74 12.84
C GLU A 187 29.77 -4.74 11.47
N GLU A 188 28.99 -4.90 10.40
CA GLU A 188 29.48 -4.82 9.01
C GLU A 188 29.97 -3.42 8.68
N ILE A 189 29.23 -2.38 9.14
CA ILE A 189 29.59 -0.96 8.94
C ILE A 189 30.92 -0.67 9.65
N VAL A 190 31.09 -1.11 10.91
CA VAL A 190 32.35 -0.95 11.66
C VAL A 190 33.49 -1.67 10.96
N SER A 191 33.30 -2.95 10.58
CA SER A 191 34.31 -3.72 9.85
C SER A 191 34.72 -3.08 8.52
N PHE A 192 33.79 -2.41 7.85
CA PHE A 192 34.10 -1.65 6.63
C PHE A 192 34.91 -0.39 6.94
N ALA A 193 34.49 0.38 7.95
CA ALA A 193 35.17 1.61 8.36
C ALA A 193 36.64 1.36 8.78
N ASP A 194 36.90 0.26 9.52
CA ASP A 194 38.23 -0.13 9.96
C ASP A 194 39.19 -0.50 8.78
N LYS A 195 38.66 -0.76 7.60
CA LYS A 195 39.43 -1.06 6.38
C LYS A 195 39.72 0.17 5.51
N LEU A 196 39.14 1.31 5.85
CA LEU A 196 39.37 2.55 5.11
C LEU A 196 40.77 3.11 5.42
N PRO A 197 41.52 3.58 4.41
CA PRO A 197 42.92 4.00 4.55
C PRO A 197 43.03 5.45 5.07
N TYR A 198 42.40 5.80 6.19
CA TYR A 198 42.62 7.11 6.84
C TYR A 198 43.05 6.94 8.29
#